data_c3f97de0e5437e2b02afccf51a0db91a
#
_entry.id   c3f97de0e5437e2b02afccf51a0db91a
#
_cell.length_a   1.000
_cell.length_b   1.000
_cell.length_c   1.000
_cell.angle_alpha   90.00
_cell.angle_beta   90.00
_cell.angle_gamma   90.00
#
_symmetry.space_group_name_H-M   'P 1'
#
loop_
_entity.id
_entity.type
_entity.pdbx_description
1 polymer ?
#
loop_
_entity_poly.entity_id
_entity_poly.type
_entity_poly.pdbx_seq_one_letter_code
_entity_poly.pdbx_strand_id
1 'polypeptide(L)'
;MAKFARLLGALFKSLGGWIVMPAVAIAVGIVVWAPDEIARQYKFEKLRYDYGEWFFFAFWMAIALFVSACAAQLLRLVRDKIVDGYTALRRRSAIRRALADLTPDEVVVMFALFTSYAAAFQAGPGSLVVRKLRLSGLVEFGRAAGLGSRAYHVPAEVWRELPRFKERWQKVVEACGVNSPEQLQMRVRAILAPPDVEH
;
A
#
# COMPACT_ATOMS: atom_id res chain seq x y z
N MET A 1 -16.35 44.64 -0.50
CA MET A 1 -15.16 43.87 -0.86
C MET A 1 -14.74 42.87 0.22
N ALA A 2 -14.47 43.26 1.49
CA ALA A 2 -14.00 42.36 2.55
C ALA A 2 -14.95 41.20 2.93
N LYS A 3 -16.29 41.38 2.84
CA LYS A 3 -17.28 40.33 3.10
C LYS A 3 -17.27 39.25 2.00
N PHE A 4 -17.05 39.63 0.75
CA PHE A 4 -16.99 38.70 -0.39
C PHE A 4 -15.72 37.83 -0.35
N ALA A 5 -14.59 38.41 0.01
CA ALA A 5 -13.33 37.66 0.17
C ALA A 5 -13.40 36.62 1.32
N ARG A 6 -14.11 36.95 2.42
CA ARG A 6 -14.33 35.96 3.51
C ARG A 6 -15.27 34.84 3.12
N LEU A 7 -16.34 35.12 2.37
CA LEU A 7 -17.26 34.11 1.86
C LEU A 7 -16.57 33.15 0.86
N LEU A 8 -15.77 33.70 -0.07
CA LEU A 8 -14.96 32.90 -0.98
C LEU A 8 -13.96 32.01 -0.22
N GLY A 9 -13.26 32.56 0.79
CA GLY A 9 -12.33 31.80 1.62
C GLY A 9 -13.01 30.67 2.41
N ALA A 10 -14.22 30.87 2.91
CA ALA A 10 -15.00 29.85 3.59
C ALA A 10 -15.51 28.76 2.64
N LEU A 11 -15.98 29.11 1.44
CA LEU A 11 -16.37 28.20 0.37
C LEU A 11 -15.17 27.39 -0.14
N PHE A 12 -13.99 28.00 -0.29
CA PHE A 12 -12.74 27.31 -0.64
C PHE A 12 -12.36 26.26 0.40
N LYS A 13 -12.59 26.56 1.67
CA LYS A 13 -12.24 25.67 2.77
C LYS A 13 -13.24 24.51 2.94
N SER A 14 -14.54 24.75 2.64
CA SER A 14 -15.61 23.75 2.84
C SER A 14 -15.83 22.81 1.65
N LEU A 15 -15.65 23.28 0.41
CA LEU A 15 -15.92 22.51 -0.82
C LEU A 15 -14.68 21.88 -1.45
N GLY A 16 -13.50 21.98 -0.78
CA GLY A 16 -12.25 21.58 -1.39
C GLY A 16 -12.04 22.35 -2.70
N GLY A 17 -11.02 23.20 -2.82
CA GLY A 17 -10.78 24.17 -3.90
C GLY A 17 -10.99 23.72 -5.36
N TRP A 18 -11.15 22.41 -5.57
CA TRP A 18 -11.39 21.73 -6.83
C TRP A 18 -12.73 22.10 -7.51
N ILE A 19 -13.80 22.29 -6.73
CA ILE A 19 -15.15 22.60 -7.28
C ILE A 19 -15.31 24.10 -7.47
N VAL A 20 -14.69 24.90 -6.62
CA VAL A 20 -14.85 26.36 -6.63
C VAL A 20 -14.13 26.99 -7.82
N MET A 21 -12.93 26.52 -8.17
CA MET A 21 -12.15 27.07 -9.29
C MET A 21 -12.83 26.93 -10.65
N PRO A 22 -13.30 25.73 -11.07
CA PRO A 22 -14.03 25.62 -12.33
C PRO A 22 -15.36 26.39 -12.29
N ALA A 23 -16.06 26.46 -11.16
CA ALA A 23 -17.27 27.23 -11.04
C ALA A 23 -17.03 28.75 -11.24
N VAL A 24 -15.97 29.30 -10.65
CA VAL A 24 -15.54 30.67 -10.85
C VAL A 24 -15.11 30.90 -12.31
N ALA A 25 -14.34 29.99 -12.91
CA ALA A 25 -13.94 30.13 -14.31
C ALA A 25 -15.13 30.09 -15.25
N ILE A 26 -16.14 29.25 -15.03
CA ILE A 26 -17.37 29.17 -15.81
C ILE A 26 -18.16 30.47 -15.64
N ALA A 27 -18.35 30.95 -14.42
CA ALA A 27 -19.10 32.18 -14.15
C ALA A 27 -18.45 33.42 -14.82
N VAL A 28 -17.14 33.56 -14.72
CA VAL A 28 -16.39 34.64 -15.40
C VAL A 28 -16.43 34.45 -16.92
N GLY A 29 -16.30 33.22 -17.42
CA GLY A 29 -16.40 32.89 -18.84
C GLY A 29 -17.77 33.30 -19.42
N ILE A 30 -18.87 33.04 -18.70
CA ILE A 30 -20.22 33.48 -19.12
C ILE A 30 -20.26 35.00 -19.24
N VAL A 31 -19.71 35.75 -18.29
CA VAL A 31 -19.73 37.25 -18.36
C VAL A 31 -18.92 37.75 -19.56
N VAL A 32 -17.76 37.13 -19.87
CA VAL A 32 -16.85 37.56 -20.94
C VAL A 32 -17.38 37.22 -22.34
N TRP A 33 -17.89 35.98 -22.50
CA TRP A 33 -18.25 35.43 -23.83
C TRP A 33 -19.77 35.32 -24.08
N ALA A 34 -20.63 35.77 -23.15
CA ALA A 34 -22.06 35.77 -23.40
C ALA A 34 -22.39 36.61 -24.64
N PRO A 35 -23.31 36.15 -25.51
CA PRO A 35 -23.85 36.96 -26.61
C PRO A 35 -24.41 38.29 -26.08
N ASP A 36 -24.29 39.33 -26.91
CA ASP A 36 -24.72 40.69 -26.50
C ASP A 36 -26.20 40.76 -26.08
N GLU A 37 -27.04 39.90 -26.65
CA GLU A 37 -28.46 39.78 -26.29
C GLU A 37 -28.62 39.31 -24.83
N ILE A 38 -27.85 38.32 -24.41
CA ILE A 38 -27.85 37.80 -23.04
C ILE A 38 -27.25 38.84 -22.09
N ALA A 39 -26.15 39.50 -22.51
CA ALA A 39 -25.49 40.52 -21.71
C ALA A 39 -26.43 41.70 -21.42
N ARG A 40 -27.27 42.11 -22.39
CA ARG A 40 -28.30 43.13 -22.22
C ARG A 40 -29.43 42.67 -21.29
N GLN A 41 -29.95 41.46 -21.49
CA GLN A 41 -31.04 40.92 -20.69
C GLN A 41 -30.71 40.88 -19.19
N TYR A 42 -29.47 40.48 -18.86
CA TYR A 42 -29.00 40.37 -17.47
C TYR A 42 -28.21 41.59 -16.97
N LYS A 43 -28.19 42.71 -17.74
CA LYS A 43 -27.48 43.95 -17.41
C LYS A 43 -25.98 43.81 -17.17
N PHE A 44 -25.32 42.82 -17.81
CA PHE A 44 -23.88 42.64 -17.74
C PHE A 44 -23.08 43.53 -18.67
N GLU A 45 -23.77 44.27 -19.59
CA GLU A 45 -23.12 45.08 -20.62
C GLU A 45 -22.23 46.17 -19.99
N LYS A 46 -22.72 46.86 -18.96
CA LYS A 46 -21.95 47.87 -18.22
C LYS A 46 -20.76 47.25 -17.48
N LEU A 47 -20.97 46.11 -16.87
CA LEU A 47 -19.91 45.37 -16.14
C LEU A 47 -18.81 44.89 -17.08
N ARG A 48 -19.19 44.42 -18.28
CA ARG A 48 -18.25 44.01 -19.33
C ARG A 48 -17.46 45.19 -19.89
N TYR A 49 -18.10 46.33 -20.07
CA TYR A 49 -17.43 47.53 -20.57
C TYR A 49 -16.43 48.09 -19.54
N ASP A 50 -16.82 48.19 -18.28
CA ASP A 50 -15.99 48.79 -17.23
C ASP A 50 -14.87 47.89 -16.73
N TYR A 51 -15.04 46.55 -16.81
CA TYR A 51 -14.14 45.55 -16.18
C TYR A 51 -13.78 44.38 -17.10
N GLY A 52 -14.03 44.46 -18.40
CA GLY A 52 -13.82 43.34 -19.32
C GLY A 52 -12.39 42.76 -19.31
N GLU A 53 -11.38 43.63 -19.28
CA GLU A 53 -9.97 43.23 -19.23
C GLU A 53 -9.63 42.48 -17.94
N TRP A 54 -10.18 42.91 -16.79
CA TRP A 54 -10.00 42.27 -15.51
C TRP A 54 -10.68 40.88 -15.45
N PHE A 55 -11.87 40.76 -16.05
CA PHE A 55 -12.55 39.46 -16.15
C PHE A 55 -11.81 38.50 -17.05
N PHE A 56 -11.27 38.98 -18.15
CA PHE A 56 -10.42 38.16 -19.04
C PHE A 56 -9.16 37.67 -18.33
N PHE A 57 -8.47 38.56 -17.63
CA PHE A 57 -7.30 38.20 -16.83
C PHE A 57 -7.66 37.19 -15.71
N ALA A 58 -8.76 37.46 -14.97
CA ALA A 58 -9.23 36.56 -13.91
C ALA A 58 -9.59 35.17 -14.42
N PHE A 59 -10.18 35.07 -15.62
CA PHE A 59 -10.49 33.80 -16.27
C PHE A 59 -9.22 32.97 -16.57
N TRP A 60 -8.22 33.59 -17.21
CA TRP A 60 -6.97 32.90 -17.53
C TRP A 60 -6.19 32.51 -16.28
N MET A 61 -6.22 33.36 -15.25
CA MET A 61 -5.63 32.99 -13.96
C MET A 61 -6.34 31.81 -13.30
N ALA A 62 -7.65 31.76 -13.36
CA ALA A 62 -8.42 30.64 -12.81
C ALA A 62 -8.13 29.35 -13.56
N ILE A 63 -8.02 29.38 -14.91
CA ILE A 63 -7.61 28.24 -15.72
C ILE A 63 -6.19 27.78 -15.36
N ALA A 64 -5.24 28.69 -15.30
CA ALA A 64 -3.85 28.36 -14.96
C ALA A 64 -3.73 27.68 -13.58
N LEU A 65 -4.44 28.20 -12.57
CA LEU A 65 -4.49 27.61 -11.24
C LEU A 65 -5.16 26.23 -11.25
N PHE A 66 -6.24 26.06 -12.01
CA PHE A 66 -6.89 24.77 -12.15
C PHE A 66 -6.00 23.73 -12.81
N VAL A 67 -5.35 24.08 -13.93
CA VAL A 67 -4.43 23.19 -14.63
C VAL A 67 -3.24 22.80 -13.75
N SER A 68 -2.66 23.76 -13.01
CA SER A 68 -1.56 23.47 -12.10
C SER A 68 -1.98 22.58 -10.93
N ALA A 69 -3.17 22.76 -10.40
CA ALA A 69 -3.73 21.89 -9.36
C ALA A 69 -3.98 20.47 -9.89
N CYS A 70 -4.52 20.33 -11.09
CA CYS A 70 -4.69 19.02 -11.75
C CYS A 70 -3.35 18.32 -11.99
N ALA A 71 -2.36 19.05 -12.50
CA ALA A 71 -1.03 18.52 -12.72
C ALA A 71 -0.37 18.03 -11.40
N ALA A 72 -0.50 18.82 -10.34
CA ALA A 72 0.03 18.45 -9.02
C ALA A 72 -0.62 17.17 -8.46
N GLN A 73 -1.92 16.98 -8.66
CA GLN A 73 -2.63 15.77 -8.25
C GLN A 73 -2.21 14.55 -9.08
N LEU A 74 -2.10 14.69 -10.39
CA LEU A 74 -1.61 13.63 -11.25
C LEU A 74 -0.19 13.19 -10.86
N LEU A 75 0.70 14.15 -10.60
CA LEU A 75 2.05 13.86 -10.12
C LEU A 75 2.06 13.12 -8.79
N ARG A 76 1.17 13.47 -7.84
CA ARG A 76 1.03 12.74 -6.58
C ARG A 76 0.59 11.29 -6.81
N LEU A 77 -0.45 11.08 -7.61
CA LEU A 77 -0.96 9.73 -7.92
C LEU A 77 0.10 8.86 -8.61
N VAL A 78 0.83 9.42 -9.56
CA VAL A 78 1.92 8.72 -10.25
C VAL A 78 3.05 8.38 -9.27
N ARG A 79 3.45 9.36 -8.45
CA ARG A 79 4.49 9.15 -7.44
C ARG A 79 4.10 8.03 -6.47
N ASP A 80 2.87 8.05 -5.94
CA ASP A 80 2.42 7.07 -4.96
C ASP A 80 2.40 5.67 -5.58
N LYS A 81 1.92 5.50 -6.83
CA LYS A 81 1.99 4.22 -7.54
C LYS A 81 3.41 3.75 -7.81
N ILE A 82 4.33 4.64 -8.14
CA ILE A 82 5.75 4.30 -8.35
C ILE A 82 6.38 3.84 -7.03
N VAL A 83 6.14 4.57 -5.94
CA VAL A 83 6.67 4.24 -4.61
C VAL A 83 6.11 2.89 -4.15
N ASP A 84 4.80 2.64 -4.29
CA ASP A 84 4.18 1.36 -3.94
C ASP A 84 4.75 0.20 -4.78
N GLY A 85 4.91 0.40 -6.09
CA GLY A 85 5.51 -0.59 -6.97
C GLY A 85 6.96 -0.90 -6.60
N TYR A 86 7.76 0.13 -6.32
CA TYR A 86 9.16 -0.03 -5.92
C TYR A 86 9.31 -0.74 -4.56
N THR A 87 8.49 -0.36 -3.58
CA THR A 87 8.48 -1.01 -2.25
C THR A 87 8.07 -2.47 -2.33
N ALA A 88 7.05 -2.80 -3.15
CA ALA A 88 6.62 -4.17 -3.39
C ALA A 88 7.73 -5.02 -4.05
N LEU A 89 8.43 -4.48 -5.06
CA LEU A 89 9.57 -5.17 -5.70
C LEU A 89 10.72 -5.39 -4.73
N ARG A 90 11.07 -4.38 -3.94
CA ARG A 90 12.12 -4.46 -2.92
C ARG A 90 11.77 -5.50 -1.86
N ARG A 91 10.52 -5.53 -1.39
CA ARG A 91 10.03 -6.51 -0.43
C ARG A 91 10.09 -7.94 -1.00
N ARG A 92 9.68 -8.15 -2.25
CA ARG A 92 9.82 -9.46 -2.92
C ARG A 92 11.26 -9.92 -3.02
N SER A 93 12.18 -9.02 -3.39
CA SER A 93 13.60 -9.38 -3.47
C SER A 93 14.20 -9.71 -2.11
N ALA A 94 13.78 -9.02 -1.05
CA ALA A 94 14.18 -9.31 0.32
C ALA A 94 13.65 -10.69 0.77
N ILE A 95 12.37 -11.00 0.51
CA ILE A 95 11.78 -12.32 0.80
C ILE A 95 12.55 -13.43 0.08
N ARG A 96 12.87 -13.28 -1.22
CA ARG A 96 13.61 -14.27 -1.98
C ARG A 96 15.01 -14.54 -1.41
N ARG A 97 15.72 -13.48 -1.00
CA ARG A 97 17.02 -13.62 -0.35
C ARG A 97 16.87 -14.37 0.98
N ALA A 98 15.93 -13.95 1.82
CA ALA A 98 15.67 -14.62 3.09
C ALA A 98 15.33 -16.11 2.90
N LEU A 99 14.52 -16.47 1.88
CA LEU A 99 14.20 -17.86 1.55
C LEU A 99 15.42 -18.66 0.98
N ALA A 100 16.34 -17.96 0.33
CA ALA A 100 17.56 -18.58 -0.19
C ALA A 100 18.60 -18.84 0.90
N ASP A 101 18.62 -18.05 1.96
CA ASP A 101 19.60 -18.07 3.05
C ASP A 101 19.12 -18.86 4.29
N LEU A 102 18.04 -19.64 4.16
CA LEU A 102 17.52 -20.47 5.24
C LEU A 102 18.50 -21.57 5.64
N THR A 103 18.61 -21.79 6.94
CA THR A 103 19.32 -22.97 7.50
C THR A 103 18.54 -24.26 7.23
N PRO A 104 19.17 -25.44 7.26
CA PRO A 104 18.49 -26.72 7.01
C PRO A 104 17.24 -26.94 7.88
N ASP A 105 17.29 -26.59 9.16
CA ASP A 105 16.12 -26.72 10.07
C ASP A 105 15.00 -25.74 9.72
N GLU A 106 15.32 -24.53 9.31
CA GLU A 106 14.35 -23.55 8.84
C GLU A 106 13.70 -24.00 7.51
N VAL A 107 14.49 -24.62 6.61
CA VAL A 107 13.99 -25.22 5.37
C VAL A 107 13.03 -26.36 5.67
N VAL A 108 13.34 -27.26 6.61
CA VAL A 108 12.45 -28.35 7.02
C VAL A 108 11.10 -27.82 7.51
N VAL A 109 11.10 -26.80 8.36
CA VAL A 109 9.85 -26.18 8.85
C VAL A 109 9.06 -25.55 7.71
N MET A 110 9.70 -24.73 6.88
CA MET A 110 9.01 -24.03 5.78
C MET A 110 8.52 -25.00 4.71
N PHE A 111 9.27 -26.06 4.41
CA PHE A 111 8.87 -27.10 3.48
C PHE A 111 7.69 -27.91 3.98
N ALA A 112 7.66 -28.24 5.27
CA ALA A 112 6.53 -28.92 5.89
C ALA A 112 5.25 -28.07 5.85
N LEU A 113 5.36 -26.78 6.17
CA LEU A 113 4.22 -25.86 6.05
C LEU A 113 3.72 -25.78 4.61
N PHE A 114 4.63 -25.71 3.65
CA PHE A 114 4.29 -25.65 2.24
C PHE A 114 3.59 -26.92 1.75
N THR A 115 4.11 -28.13 2.11
CA THR A 115 3.56 -29.42 1.67
C THR A 115 2.24 -29.76 2.35
N SER A 116 2.04 -29.33 3.60
CA SER A 116 0.78 -29.49 4.33
C SER A 116 -0.27 -28.42 4.03
N TYR A 117 0.07 -27.42 3.20
CA TYR A 117 -0.78 -26.24 2.96
C TYR A 117 -1.19 -25.51 4.26
N ALA A 118 -0.38 -25.60 5.29
CA ALA A 118 -0.66 -24.98 6.58
C ALA A 118 -0.16 -23.54 6.62
N ALA A 119 -1.04 -22.60 6.39
CA ALA A 119 -0.71 -21.17 6.48
C ALA A 119 -0.40 -20.69 7.91
N ALA A 120 -0.82 -21.44 8.92
CA ALA A 120 -0.59 -21.15 10.32
C ALA A 120 -0.08 -22.39 11.07
N PHE A 121 0.74 -22.16 12.09
CA PHE A 121 1.29 -23.21 12.95
C PHE A 121 1.51 -22.72 14.37
N GLN A 122 1.69 -23.65 15.29
CA GLN A 122 1.98 -23.35 16.68
C GLN A 122 3.42 -23.76 17.00
N ALA A 123 4.09 -22.95 17.80
CA ALA A 123 5.44 -23.25 18.26
C ALA A 123 5.63 -22.83 19.73
N GLY A 124 6.54 -23.48 20.39
CA GLY A 124 6.95 -23.13 21.74
C GLY A 124 7.57 -21.72 21.82
N PRO A 125 7.42 -21.02 22.95
CA PRO A 125 7.86 -19.63 23.10
C PRO A 125 9.40 -19.45 23.01
N GLY A 126 10.18 -20.51 23.00
CA GLY A 126 11.64 -20.49 22.95
C GLY A 126 12.26 -20.96 21.63
N SER A 127 11.49 -21.38 20.63
CA SER A 127 12.04 -21.90 19.37
C SER A 127 12.92 -20.88 18.64
N LEU A 128 14.22 -21.18 18.55
CA LEU A 128 15.20 -20.34 17.85
C LEU A 128 14.91 -20.24 16.36
N VAL A 129 14.43 -21.32 15.75
CA VAL A 129 14.06 -21.37 14.33
C VAL A 129 12.92 -20.37 14.03
N VAL A 130 11.86 -20.41 14.82
CA VAL A 130 10.72 -19.50 14.66
C VAL A 130 11.12 -18.05 14.89
N ARG A 131 12.01 -17.81 15.87
CA ARG A 131 12.54 -16.46 16.14
C ARG A 131 13.32 -15.92 14.93
N LYS A 132 14.15 -16.74 14.28
CA LYS A 132 14.90 -16.37 13.08
C LYS A 132 13.96 -16.13 11.89
N LEU A 133 13.02 -17.05 11.62
CA LEU A 133 12.02 -16.89 10.56
C LEU A 133 11.20 -15.59 10.73
N ARG A 134 10.91 -15.22 11.96
CA ARG A 134 10.22 -13.95 12.26
C ARG A 134 11.11 -12.74 12.02
N LEU A 135 12.36 -12.77 12.45
CA LEU A 135 13.32 -11.67 12.23
C LEU A 135 13.59 -11.44 10.74
N SER A 136 13.56 -12.49 9.92
CA SER A 136 13.66 -12.39 8.45
C SER A 136 12.35 -11.98 7.77
N GLY A 137 11.26 -11.80 8.52
CA GLY A 137 9.95 -11.41 7.97
C GLY A 137 9.23 -12.51 7.19
N LEU A 138 9.65 -13.77 7.33
CA LEU A 138 9.03 -14.93 6.67
C LEU A 138 7.80 -15.44 7.42
N VAL A 139 7.72 -15.14 8.73
CA VAL A 139 6.63 -15.55 9.61
C VAL A 139 6.24 -14.39 10.52
N GLU A 140 4.95 -14.22 10.74
CA GLU A 140 4.37 -13.19 11.61
C GLU A 140 3.59 -13.82 12.77
N PHE A 141 3.37 -13.05 13.84
CA PHE A 141 2.50 -13.49 14.93
C PHE A 141 1.06 -13.62 14.44
N GLY A 142 0.45 -14.77 14.67
CA GLY A 142 -0.98 -14.97 14.57
C GLY A 142 -1.73 -14.49 15.82
N ARG A 143 -3.06 -14.53 15.77
CA ARG A 143 -3.90 -14.32 16.96
C ARG A 143 -3.63 -15.45 17.97
N ALA A 144 -3.54 -15.10 19.24
CA ALA A 144 -3.17 -16.01 20.32
C ALA A 144 -3.97 -17.32 20.30
N ALA A 145 -3.26 -18.43 20.27
CA ALA A 145 -3.79 -19.76 20.54
C ALA A 145 -3.35 -20.13 21.95
N GLY A 146 -4.28 -20.33 22.85
CA GLY A 146 -4.18 -20.93 24.17
C GLY A 146 -2.94 -20.69 25.06
N LEU A 147 -3.02 -21.07 26.32
CA LEU A 147 -1.95 -21.02 27.31
C LEU A 147 -0.77 -21.91 26.88
N GLY A 148 0.41 -21.31 26.65
CA GLY A 148 1.67 -22.04 26.45
C GLY A 148 2.17 -22.19 25.00
N SER A 149 1.37 -21.89 23.97
CA SER A 149 1.81 -21.89 22.57
C SER A 149 1.47 -20.57 21.88
N ARG A 150 2.35 -20.12 20.98
CA ARG A 150 2.09 -18.93 20.14
C ARG A 150 1.74 -19.37 18.74
N ALA A 151 0.66 -18.82 18.20
CA ALA A 151 0.32 -19.02 16.80
C ALA A 151 1.19 -18.12 15.92
N TYR A 152 1.62 -18.67 14.79
CA TYR A 152 2.37 -17.97 13.77
C TYR A 152 1.70 -18.21 12.43
N HIS A 153 1.82 -17.26 11.52
CA HIS A 153 1.35 -17.43 10.15
C HIS A 153 2.38 -16.97 9.13
N VAL A 154 2.32 -17.58 7.97
CA VAL A 154 3.17 -17.22 6.83
C VAL A 154 2.42 -16.16 6.01
N PRO A 155 2.98 -14.96 5.79
CA PRO A 155 2.35 -13.92 4.99
C PRO A 155 2.07 -14.39 3.55
N ALA A 156 0.97 -13.91 2.97
CA ALA A 156 0.56 -14.28 1.61
C ALA A 156 1.63 -13.98 0.55
N GLU A 157 2.46 -12.96 0.78
CA GLU A 157 3.56 -12.59 -0.12
C GLU A 157 4.67 -13.64 -0.11
N VAL A 158 4.98 -14.20 1.06
CA VAL A 158 5.95 -15.31 1.22
C VAL A 158 5.41 -16.56 0.53
N TRP A 159 4.13 -16.90 0.76
CA TRP A 159 3.46 -18.04 0.11
C TRP A 159 3.59 -18.03 -1.41
N ARG A 160 3.49 -16.87 -2.04
CA ARG A 160 3.62 -16.73 -3.51
C ARG A 160 5.03 -17.06 -4.03
N GLU A 161 6.05 -16.94 -3.19
CA GLU A 161 7.42 -17.20 -3.59
C GLU A 161 7.88 -18.63 -3.26
N LEU A 162 7.21 -19.35 -2.33
CA LEU A 162 7.58 -20.72 -1.90
C LEU A 162 7.68 -21.74 -3.05
N PRO A 163 6.78 -21.79 -4.04
CA PRO A 163 6.84 -22.77 -5.11
C PRO A 163 8.17 -22.78 -5.87
N ARG A 164 8.86 -21.62 -5.93
CA ARG A 164 10.15 -21.49 -6.62
C ARG A 164 11.30 -22.21 -5.94
N PHE A 165 11.15 -22.48 -4.64
CA PHE A 165 12.19 -23.11 -3.82
C PHE A 165 11.92 -24.59 -3.58
N LYS A 166 10.78 -25.15 -4.03
CA LYS A 166 10.33 -26.51 -3.76
C LYS A 166 11.40 -27.54 -4.06
N GLU A 167 11.96 -27.55 -5.27
CA GLU A 167 12.95 -28.58 -5.69
C GLU A 167 14.25 -28.49 -4.89
N ARG A 168 14.71 -27.24 -4.63
CA ARG A 168 15.91 -27.03 -3.82
C ARG A 168 15.70 -27.51 -2.39
N TRP A 169 14.56 -27.17 -1.79
CA TRP A 169 14.25 -27.54 -0.43
C TRP A 169 14.00 -29.03 -0.26
N GLN A 170 13.40 -29.68 -1.24
CA GLN A 170 13.26 -31.15 -1.24
C GLN A 170 14.61 -31.83 -1.13
N LYS A 171 15.61 -31.42 -1.90
CA LYS A 171 16.98 -31.96 -1.82
C LYS A 171 17.62 -31.74 -0.44
N VAL A 172 17.37 -30.57 0.18
CA VAL A 172 17.89 -30.29 1.53
C VAL A 172 17.20 -31.18 2.57
N VAL A 173 15.89 -31.35 2.46
CA VAL A 173 15.10 -32.20 3.37
C VAL A 173 15.54 -33.69 3.26
N GLU A 174 15.75 -34.19 2.04
CA GLU A 174 16.29 -35.52 1.77
C GLU A 174 17.69 -35.68 2.35
N ALA A 175 18.56 -34.66 2.19
CA ALA A 175 19.91 -34.67 2.79
C ALA A 175 19.90 -34.67 4.32
N CYS A 176 18.82 -34.16 4.94
CA CYS A 176 18.60 -34.26 6.39
C CYS A 176 18.05 -35.61 6.84
N GLY A 177 17.96 -36.62 5.95
CA GLY A 177 17.48 -37.96 6.25
C GLY A 177 15.95 -38.07 6.37
N VAL A 178 15.20 -37.08 5.85
CA VAL A 178 13.74 -37.04 5.91
C VAL A 178 13.18 -37.50 4.56
N ASN A 179 12.79 -38.76 4.48
CA ASN A 179 12.36 -39.43 3.24
C ASN A 179 10.83 -39.74 3.23
N SER A 180 10.12 -39.48 4.33
CA SER A 180 8.69 -39.72 4.41
C SER A 180 7.97 -38.53 5.06
N PRO A 181 6.65 -38.33 4.77
CA PRO A 181 5.86 -37.29 5.40
C PRO A 181 5.81 -37.42 6.93
N GLU A 182 5.83 -38.61 7.46
CA GLU A 182 5.81 -38.88 8.89
C GLU A 182 7.11 -38.43 9.57
N GLN A 183 8.25 -38.77 8.95
CA GLN A 183 9.57 -38.30 9.42
C GLN A 183 9.64 -36.76 9.37
N LEU A 184 9.08 -36.15 8.35
CA LEU A 184 9.01 -34.68 8.24
C LEU A 184 8.22 -34.08 9.41
N GLN A 185 7.05 -34.62 9.72
CA GLN A 185 6.26 -34.15 10.85
C GLN A 185 6.95 -34.35 12.20
N MET A 186 7.59 -35.52 12.42
CA MET A 186 8.36 -35.75 13.64
C MET A 186 9.52 -34.77 13.77
N ARG A 187 10.26 -34.53 12.70
CA ARG A 187 11.37 -33.57 12.70
C ARG A 187 10.91 -32.15 13.01
N VAL A 188 9.82 -31.72 12.38
CA VAL A 188 9.21 -30.39 12.63
C VAL A 188 8.77 -30.26 14.08
N ARG A 189 8.12 -31.26 14.66
CA ARG A 189 7.74 -31.24 16.08
C ARG A 189 8.96 -31.11 17.00
N ALA A 190 10.04 -31.82 16.71
CA ALA A 190 11.28 -31.70 17.48
C ALA A 190 11.89 -30.27 17.37
N ILE A 191 11.89 -29.67 16.17
CA ILE A 191 12.42 -28.30 15.97
C ILE A 191 11.55 -27.23 16.62
N LEU A 192 10.22 -27.40 16.63
CA LEU A 192 9.27 -26.45 17.16
C LEU A 192 9.00 -26.65 18.66
N ALA A 193 9.42 -27.77 19.24
CA ALA A 193 9.33 -27.99 20.68
C ALA A 193 10.07 -26.88 21.44
N PRO A 194 9.61 -26.50 22.64
CA PRO A 194 10.39 -25.65 23.52
C PRO A 194 11.72 -26.36 23.82
N PRO A 195 12.84 -25.64 23.94
CA PRO A 195 14.07 -26.25 24.41
C PRO A 195 13.78 -26.85 25.78
N ASP A 196 14.14 -28.13 25.96
CA ASP A 196 14.04 -28.81 27.26
C ASP A 196 14.76 -27.90 28.27
N VAL A 197 14.02 -27.42 29.25
CA VAL A 197 14.62 -26.73 30.39
C VAL A 197 15.22 -27.85 31.22
N GLU A 198 16.52 -28.13 30.99
CA GLU A 198 17.27 -28.93 31.91
C GLU A 198 17.17 -28.33 33.31
N HIS A 199 16.46 -29.02 34.20
CA HIS A 199 16.33 -28.69 35.62
C HIS A 199 17.52 -29.24 36.37
#